data_cb84c893a8a20074bd7b5684b21c47d1
#
_entry.id   cb84c893a8a20074bd7b5684b21c47d1
#
_cell.length_a   1.000
_cell.length_b   1.000
_cell.length_c   1.000
_cell.angle_alpha   90.00
_cell.angle_beta   90.00
_cell.angle_gamma   90.00
#
_symmetry.space_group_name_H-M   'P 1'
#
loop_
_entity.id
_entity.type
_entity.pdbx_description
1 polymer ?
#
loop_
_entity_poly.entity_id
_entity_poly.type
_entity_poly.pdbx_seq_one_letter_code
_entity_poly.pdbx_strand_id
1 'polypeptide(L)'
;MHKRVMALLLSLVLLLSAAMPVPAMAAEKEYAGSFVFVAMNANSTIVEPTRIQYKSGQTIQQALADSDIDFVGLENGFVYEINGVSANYLLYYDKGGYKLDAPASSIKALCFHVSSGYSDEAFQLILQMADYLDMTNHVQNYPAAANAYAAALKGLRTATADSAGPLLKNLKDAIAEYAALLDGTQYTVSATATQNGAAVAEPVI
;
A
#
# COMPACT_ATOMS: atom_id res chain seq x y z
N MET A 1 -29.35 48.00 -38.58
CA MET A 1 -29.52 47.55 -37.19
C MET A 1 -28.86 46.20 -36.89
N HIS A 2 -28.92 45.20 -37.78
CA HIS A 2 -28.44 43.82 -37.53
C HIS A 2 -26.93 43.67 -37.21
N LYS A 3 -26.05 44.47 -37.84
CA LYS A 3 -24.59 44.40 -37.62
C LYS A 3 -24.16 44.84 -36.21
N ARG A 4 -24.90 45.79 -35.60
CA ARG A 4 -24.56 46.24 -34.22
C ARG A 4 -25.06 45.27 -33.16
N VAL A 5 -26.17 44.59 -33.38
CA VAL A 5 -26.70 43.54 -32.47
C VAL A 5 -25.81 42.32 -32.50
N MET A 6 -25.27 41.94 -33.67
CA MET A 6 -24.36 40.79 -33.78
C MET A 6 -23.00 41.06 -33.10
N ALA A 7 -22.49 42.28 -33.19
CA ALA A 7 -21.25 42.65 -32.49
C ALA A 7 -21.42 42.66 -30.97
N LEU A 8 -22.58 43.06 -30.46
CA LEU A 8 -22.89 43.03 -29.02
C LEU A 8 -23.08 41.60 -28.50
N LEU A 9 -23.70 40.72 -29.30
CA LEU A 9 -23.82 39.29 -28.95
C LEU A 9 -22.46 38.57 -28.92
N LEU A 10 -21.58 38.89 -29.89
CA LEU A 10 -20.25 38.29 -29.95
C LEU A 10 -19.38 38.74 -28.79
N SER A 11 -19.47 40.03 -28.38
CA SER A 11 -18.71 40.52 -27.19
C SER A 11 -19.26 39.97 -25.89
N LEU A 12 -20.56 39.70 -25.78
CA LEU A 12 -21.16 39.07 -24.60
C LEU A 12 -20.73 37.61 -24.44
N VAL A 13 -20.66 36.84 -25.54
CA VAL A 13 -20.16 35.46 -25.53
C VAL A 13 -18.69 35.38 -25.17
N LEU A 14 -17.88 36.33 -25.65
CA LEU A 14 -16.46 36.42 -25.30
C LEU A 14 -16.26 36.79 -23.81
N LEU A 15 -17.10 37.64 -23.24
CA LEU A 15 -17.05 38.01 -21.84
C LEU A 15 -17.54 36.87 -20.92
N LEU A 16 -18.51 36.07 -21.33
CA LEU A 16 -18.96 34.90 -20.57
C LEU A 16 -17.93 33.76 -20.60
N SER A 17 -17.18 33.59 -21.70
CA SER A 17 -16.12 32.56 -21.75
C SER A 17 -14.88 32.90 -20.91
N ALA A 18 -14.63 34.19 -20.62
CA ALA A 18 -13.54 34.63 -19.74
C ALA A 18 -13.89 34.53 -18.26
N ALA A 19 -15.15 34.32 -17.90
CA ALA A 19 -15.62 34.25 -16.51
C ALA A 19 -15.86 32.80 -16.01
N MET A 20 -15.54 31.76 -16.79
CA MET A 20 -15.56 30.44 -16.25
C MET A 20 -14.37 30.29 -15.30
N PRO A 21 -14.60 30.04 -13.98
CA PRO A 21 -13.50 29.71 -13.11
C PRO A 21 -12.89 28.42 -13.69
N VAL A 22 -11.65 28.52 -14.15
CA VAL A 22 -10.85 27.33 -14.40
C VAL A 22 -10.90 26.55 -13.09
N PRO A 23 -11.43 25.30 -13.06
CA PRO A 23 -11.37 24.53 -11.85
C PRO A 23 -9.90 24.52 -11.45
N ALA A 24 -9.58 25.08 -10.27
CA ALA A 24 -8.26 24.97 -9.71
C ALA A 24 -7.97 23.46 -9.69
N MET A 25 -7.13 23.00 -10.61
CA MET A 25 -6.60 21.65 -10.52
C MET A 25 -6.01 21.57 -9.11
N ALA A 26 -6.65 20.77 -8.27
CA ALA A 26 -6.11 20.51 -6.95
C ALA A 26 -4.66 20.13 -7.19
N ALA A 27 -3.73 20.92 -6.67
CA ALA A 27 -2.31 20.65 -6.83
C ALA A 27 -2.11 19.21 -6.32
N GLU A 28 -1.72 18.34 -7.23
CA GLU A 28 -1.45 16.95 -6.91
C GLU A 28 -0.45 16.99 -5.76
N LYS A 29 -0.81 16.40 -4.63
CA LYS A 29 0.05 16.43 -3.44
C LYS A 29 1.32 15.70 -3.82
N GLU A 30 2.41 16.45 -4.04
CA GLU A 30 3.69 15.88 -4.41
C GLU A 30 4.28 15.20 -3.17
N TYR A 31 4.16 13.88 -3.12
CA TYR A 31 4.75 13.07 -2.06
C TYR A 31 6.21 12.79 -2.38
N ALA A 32 7.07 12.93 -1.37
CA ALA A 32 8.50 12.68 -1.47
C ALA A 32 8.86 11.21 -1.30
N GLY A 33 7.94 10.42 -0.72
CA GLY A 33 8.13 8.99 -0.51
C GLY A 33 7.05 8.37 0.37
N SER A 34 7.30 7.16 0.82
CA SER A 34 6.43 6.43 1.75
C SER A 34 7.22 5.49 2.65
N PHE A 35 6.61 5.11 3.78
CA PHE A 35 7.05 3.99 4.62
C PHE A 35 5.86 3.07 4.89
N VAL A 36 6.14 1.82 5.27
CA VAL A 36 5.10 0.87 5.63
C VAL A 36 4.72 1.03 7.08
N PHE A 37 3.43 1.10 7.34
CA PHE A 37 2.88 1.16 8.68
C PHE A 37 2.01 -0.07 8.96
N VAL A 38 2.09 -0.60 10.17
CA VAL A 38 1.23 -1.66 10.67
C VAL A 38 0.95 -1.43 12.15
N ALA A 39 -0.29 -1.68 12.58
CA ALA A 39 -0.63 -1.66 14.00
C ALA A 39 -1.37 -2.95 14.38
N MET A 40 -0.97 -3.56 15.49
CA MET A 40 -1.54 -4.82 15.91
C MET A 40 -1.39 -5.08 17.40
N ASN A 41 -2.17 -6.03 17.89
CA ASN A 41 -1.97 -6.70 19.16
C ASN A 41 -1.92 -8.22 18.95
N ALA A 42 -1.76 -9.00 20.04
CA ALA A 42 -1.67 -10.47 19.93
C ALA A 42 -2.94 -11.13 19.32
N ASN A 43 -4.08 -10.45 19.36
CA ASN A 43 -5.37 -11.00 18.96
C ASN A 43 -5.87 -10.50 17.61
N SER A 44 -5.48 -9.27 17.22
CA SER A 44 -6.00 -8.62 16.01
C SER A 44 -4.96 -7.73 15.32
N THR A 45 -5.08 -7.63 14.01
CA THR A 45 -4.47 -6.57 13.22
C THR A 45 -5.42 -5.38 13.21
N ILE A 46 -4.97 -4.24 13.69
CA ILE A 46 -5.75 -3.00 13.81
C ILE A 46 -5.63 -2.19 12.54
N VAL A 47 -4.40 -2.10 12.03
CA VAL A 47 -4.08 -1.53 10.72
C VAL A 47 -3.22 -2.55 10.00
N GLU A 48 -3.69 -3.04 8.86
CA GLU A 48 -2.90 -3.93 7.99
C GLU A 48 -1.70 -3.19 7.41
N PRO A 49 -0.63 -3.91 6.99
CA PRO A 49 0.50 -3.28 6.34
C PRO A 49 0.05 -2.35 5.22
N THR A 50 0.28 -1.06 5.39
CA THR A 50 -0.17 -0.02 4.46
C THR A 50 0.93 1.02 4.24
N ARG A 51 0.90 1.70 3.08
CA ARG A 51 1.82 2.76 2.73
C ARG A 51 1.35 4.09 3.29
N ILE A 52 2.15 4.68 4.17
CA ILE A 52 1.99 6.06 4.62
C ILE A 52 2.86 6.94 3.73
N GLN A 53 2.23 7.80 2.96
CA GLN A 53 2.92 8.77 2.12
C GLN A 53 3.34 9.98 2.94
N TYR A 54 4.51 10.53 2.63
CA TYR A 54 5.01 11.74 3.29
C TYR A 54 5.51 12.77 2.28
N LYS A 55 5.40 14.04 2.65
CA LYS A 55 5.97 15.17 1.92
C LYS A 55 7.42 15.41 2.34
N SER A 56 8.16 16.13 1.51
CA SER A 56 9.55 16.50 1.82
C SER A 56 9.62 17.24 3.17
N GLY A 57 10.54 16.82 4.03
CA GLY A 57 10.78 17.43 5.34
C GLY A 57 9.80 17.03 6.45
N GLN A 58 8.79 16.21 6.17
CA GLN A 58 7.90 15.74 7.24
C GLN A 58 8.60 14.76 8.18
N THR A 59 8.21 14.84 9.46
CA THR A 59 8.52 13.83 10.46
C THR A 59 7.57 12.63 10.32
N ILE A 60 7.92 11.52 10.96
CA ILE A 60 7.06 10.34 11.05
C ILE A 60 5.70 10.72 11.65
N GLN A 61 5.71 11.47 12.76
CA GLN A 61 4.49 11.95 13.42
C GLN A 61 3.59 12.76 12.48
N GLN A 62 4.18 13.68 11.71
CA GLN A 62 3.42 14.50 10.75
C GLN A 62 2.84 13.67 9.61
N ALA A 63 3.60 12.69 9.11
CA ALA A 63 3.12 11.80 8.06
C ALA A 63 1.97 10.89 8.56
N LEU A 64 2.05 10.39 9.80
CA LEU A 64 0.97 9.64 10.43
C LEU A 64 -0.27 10.51 10.66
N ALA A 65 -0.09 11.76 11.12
CA ALA A 65 -1.19 12.70 11.34
C ALA A 65 -1.91 13.11 10.03
N ASP A 66 -1.19 13.09 8.90
CA ASP A 66 -1.75 13.37 7.56
C ASP A 66 -2.45 12.14 6.94
N SER A 67 -2.38 10.97 7.57
CA SER A 67 -2.99 9.73 7.08
C SER A 67 -4.47 9.61 7.48
N ASP A 68 -5.18 8.65 6.88
CA ASP A 68 -6.58 8.34 7.20
C ASP A 68 -6.72 7.42 8.43
N ILE A 69 -5.68 7.30 9.26
CA ILE A 69 -5.67 6.47 10.46
C ILE A 69 -5.93 7.35 11.67
N ASP A 70 -6.89 6.95 12.50
CA ASP A 70 -7.20 7.67 13.73
C ASP A 70 -6.21 7.31 14.84
N PHE A 71 -5.52 8.33 15.36
CA PHE A 71 -4.60 8.19 16.48
C PHE A 71 -5.04 9.07 17.65
N VAL A 72 -4.94 8.56 18.87
CA VAL A 72 -5.05 9.38 20.07
C VAL A 72 -3.71 9.41 20.80
N GLY A 73 -3.23 10.62 21.10
CA GLY A 73 -1.96 10.87 21.76
C GLY A 73 -0.77 11.06 20.82
N LEU A 74 -0.96 10.89 19.52
CA LEU A 74 0.11 11.06 18.53
C LEU A 74 0.76 12.46 18.61
N GLU A 75 -0.03 13.49 18.84
CA GLU A 75 0.41 14.89 18.98
C GLU A 75 1.38 15.10 20.13
N ASN A 76 1.30 14.25 21.16
CA ASN A 76 2.19 14.27 22.32
C ASN A 76 3.39 13.30 22.16
N GLY A 77 3.50 12.64 21.00
CA GLY A 77 4.52 11.61 20.75
C GLY A 77 4.25 10.28 21.47
N PHE A 78 3.04 10.09 21.99
CA PHE A 78 2.67 8.92 22.78
C PHE A 78 1.30 8.37 22.36
N VAL A 79 1.29 7.39 21.48
CA VAL A 79 0.06 6.78 20.97
C VAL A 79 -0.49 5.75 21.94
N TYR A 80 -1.73 5.92 22.36
CA TYR A 80 -2.43 4.99 23.24
C TYR A 80 -3.77 4.47 22.67
N GLU A 81 -4.20 5.00 21.52
CA GLU A 81 -5.33 4.45 20.79
C GLU A 81 -5.08 4.58 19.28
N ILE A 82 -5.46 3.54 18.53
CA ILE A 82 -5.39 3.50 17.07
C ILE A 82 -6.73 2.93 16.58
N ASN A 83 -7.44 3.65 15.71
CA ASN A 83 -8.74 3.27 15.16
C ASN A 83 -9.72 2.78 16.24
N GLY A 84 -9.80 3.48 17.37
CA GLY A 84 -10.69 3.14 18.49
C GLY A 84 -10.22 1.98 19.37
N VAL A 85 -9.03 1.42 19.13
CA VAL A 85 -8.45 0.34 19.95
C VAL A 85 -7.40 0.91 20.88
N SER A 86 -7.71 0.99 22.17
CA SER A 86 -6.79 1.48 23.19
C SER A 86 -5.84 0.39 23.66
N ALA A 87 -4.54 0.71 23.73
CA ALA A 87 -3.52 -0.18 24.26
C ALA A 87 -2.22 0.57 24.62
N ASN A 88 -1.32 -0.09 25.34
CA ASN A 88 0.06 0.37 25.53
C ASN A 88 0.89 -0.04 24.30
N TYR A 89 0.85 0.78 23.27
CA TYR A 89 1.59 0.50 22.05
C TYR A 89 3.08 0.74 22.25
N LEU A 90 3.88 -0.26 21.85
CA LEU A 90 5.32 -0.15 21.70
C LEU A 90 5.66 0.06 20.24
N LEU A 91 6.63 0.91 19.97
CA LEU A 91 7.08 1.19 18.61
C LEU A 91 8.26 0.32 18.23
N TYR A 92 8.22 -0.17 17.01
CA TYR A 92 9.29 -0.90 16.37
C TYR A 92 9.64 -0.26 15.04
N TYR A 93 10.93 -0.07 14.80
CA TYR A 93 11.50 0.50 13.59
C TYR A 93 12.48 -0.46 12.95
N ASP A 94 12.70 -0.26 11.67
CA ASP A 94 13.72 -0.99 10.92
C ASP A 94 15.16 -0.57 11.26
N LYS A 95 15.38 0.48 12.04
CA LYS A 95 16.71 0.97 12.42
C LYS A 95 16.96 1.12 13.92
N GLY A 96 16.03 0.70 14.73
CA GLY A 96 16.13 0.86 16.19
C GLY A 96 16.07 2.32 16.65
N GLY A 97 15.60 2.53 17.87
CA GLY A 97 15.46 3.85 18.47
C GLY A 97 14.08 4.47 18.25
N TYR A 98 13.58 5.09 19.31
CA TYR A 98 12.25 5.65 19.37
C TYR A 98 12.27 7.15 19.07
N LYS A 99 11.81 7.56 17.88
CA LYS A 99 11.60 9.00 17.60
C LYS A 99 10.55 9.22 16.53
N LEU A 100 9.33 9.52 16.95
CA LEU A 100 8.29 9.99 16.02
C LEU A 100 8.62 11.37 15.40
N ASP A 101 9.50 12.14 16.02
CA ASP A 101 10.02 13.41 15.50
C ASP A 101 11.14 13.24 14.46
N ALA A 102 11.60 12.02 14.21
CA ALA A 102 12.58 11.75 13.16
C ALA A 102 11.98 12.01 11.76
N PRO A 103 12.82 12.34 10.76
CA PRO A 103 12.35 12.50 9.39
C PRO A 103 11.68 11.23 8.87
N ALA A 104 10.51 11.34 8.23
CA ALA A 104 9.80 10.19 7.67
C ALA A 104 10.62 9.42 6.63
N SER A 105 11.54 10.11 5.94
CA SER A 105 12.49 9.50 4.98
C SER A 105 13.56 8.61 5.63
N SER A 106 13.68 8.62 6.96
CA SER A 106 14.70 7.85 7.67
C SER A 106 14.31 6.41 7.92
N ILE A 107 13.04 6.03 7.75
CA ILE A 107 12.52 4.69 8.00
C ILE A 107 11.91 4.07 6.75
N LYS A 108 11.88 2.74 6.70
CA LYS A 108 11.18 1.95 5.69
C LYS A 108 9.90 1.33 6.24
N ALA A 109 9.88 1.02 7.52
CA ALA A 109 8.73 0.45 8.20
C ALA A 109 8.59 0.96 9.63
N LEU A 110 7.36 1.00 10.12
CA LEU A 110 6.98 1.32 11.48
C LEU A 110 5.87 0.36 11.92
N CYS A 111 6.05 -0.25 13.08
CA CYS A 111 5.04 -1.10 13.69
C CYS A 111 4.69 -0.60 15.08
N PHE A 112 3.40 -0.47 15.37
CA PHE A 112 2.88 -0.35 16.73
C PHE A 112 2.36 -1.71 17.20
N HIS A 113 2.95 -2.24 18.27
CA HIS A 113 2.59 -3.52 18.84
C HIS A 113 2.56 -3.47 20.37
N VAL A 114 1.76 -4.32 21.00
CA VAL A 114 1.63 -4.39 22.47
C VAL A 114 2.59 -5.39 23.12
N SER A 115 3.40 -6.12 22.35
CA SER A 115 4.35 -7.11 22.84
C SER A 115 5.79 -6.61 22.74
N SER A 116 6.59 -6.88 23.77
CA SER A 116 8.02 -6.56 23.79
C SER A 116 8.92 -7.58 23.06
N GLY A 117 8.36 -8.68 22.56
CA GLY A 117 9.10 -9.76 21.93
C GLY A 117 9.13 -9.73 20.40
N TYR A 118 8.88 -8.57 19.79
CA TYR A 118 8.84 -8.43 18.34
C TYR A 118 10.26 -8.47 17.75
N SER A 119 10.50 -9.26 16.72
CA SER A 119 11.84 -9.51 16.19
C SER A 119 12.17 -8.72 14.93
N ASP A 120 13.47 -8.65 14.59
CA ASP A 120 13.93 -8.03 13.34
C ASP A 120 13.36 -8.75 12.10
N GLU A 121 13.18 -10.08 12.17
CA GLU A 121 12.60 -10.88 11.10
C GLU A 121 11.13 -10.49 10.86
N ALA A 122 10.41 -10.07 11.91
CA ALA A 122 9.05 -9.55 11.77
C ALA A 122 9.02 -8.26 10.95
N PHE A 123 10.04 -7.39 11.08
CA PHE A 123 10.17 -6.22 10.22
C PHE A 123 10.42 -6.59 8.76
N GLN A 124 11.28 -7.59 8.52
CA GLN A 124 11.50 -8.08 7.16
C GLN A 124 10.23 -8.66 6.55
N LEU A 125 9.40 -9.31 7.39
CA LEU A 125 8.10 -9.80 6.96
C LEU A 125 7.15 -8.65 6.58
N ILE A 126 7.12 -7.56 7.37
CA ILE A 126 6.33 -6.36 7.05
C ILE A 126 6.76 -5.74 5.71
N LEU A 127 8.08 -5.62 5.48
CA LEU A 127 8.60 -5.10 4.23
C LEU A 127 8.21 -5.99 3.04
N GLN A 128 8.29 -7.31 3.21
CA GLN A 128 7.89 -8.25 2.15
C GLN A 128 6.38 -8.22 1.87
N MET A 129 5.56 -8.00 2.92
CA MET A 129 4.12 -7.80 2.74
C MET A 129 3.82 -6.49 1.99
N ALA A 130 4.63 -5.46 2.19
CA ALA A 130 4.52 -4.23 1.41
C ALA A 130 4.89 -4.45 -0.07
N ASP A 131 5.97 -5.19 -0.34
CA ASP A 131 6.33 -5.55 -1.71
C ASP A 131 5.19 -6.30 -2.41
N TYR A 132 4.51 -7.22 -1.69
CA TYR A 132 3.30 -7.90 -2.19
C TYR A 132 2.18 -6.91 -2.54
N LEU A 133 1.93 -5.91 -1.69
CA LEU A 133 0.89 -4.90 -1.93
C LEU A 133 1.25 -3.95 -3.09
N ASP A 134 2.53 -3.70 -3.31
CA ASP A 134 3.02 -2.85 -4.40
C ASP A 134 3.00 -3.57 -5.76
N MET A 135 3.00 -4.90 -5.76
CA MET A 135 2.82 -5.67 -6.98
C MET A 135 1.39 -5.47 -7.50
N THR A 136 1.29 -4.95 -8.72
CA THR A 136 0.01 -4.62 -9.34
C THR A 136 -0.97 -5.79 -9.28
N ASN A 137 -2.21 -5.48 -9.21
CA ASN A 137 -3.49 -6.19 -9.02
C ASN A 137 -3.58 -7.70 -9.34
N HIS A 138 -2.58 -8.30 -9.96
CA HIS A 138 -2.65 -9.70 -10.39
C HIS A 138 -2.09 -10.70 -9.36
N VAL A 139 -1.12 -10.29 -8.51
CA VAL A 139 -0.55 -11.18 -7.49
C VAL A 139 -1.61 -11.64 -6.49
N GLN A 140 -2.60 -10.80 -6.21
CA GLN A 140 -3.72 -11.12 -5.32
C GLN A 140 -4.61 -12.24 -5.88
N ASN A 141 -4.60 -12.45 -7.19
CA ASN A 141 -5.32 -13.52 -7.86
C ASN A 141 -4.50 -14.82 -7.95
N TYR A 142 -3.21 -14.79 -7.55
CA TYR A 142 -2.36 -15.95 -7.51
C TYR A 142 -2.50 -16.66 -6.15
N PRO A 143 -3.15 -17.85 -6.08
CA PRO A 143 -3.54 -18.45 -4.80
C PRO A 143 -2.37 -18.69 -3.84
N ALA A 144 -1.20 -19.08 -4.35
CA ALA A 144 -0.03 -19.35 -3.51
C ALA A 144 0.44 -18.07 -2.81
N ALA A 145 0.54 -16.94 -3.53
CA ALA A 145 0.95 -15.67 -2.95
C ALA A 145 -0.11 -15.10 -1.99
N ALA A 146 -1.39 -15.17 -2.35
CA ALA A 146 -2.49 -14.74 -1.50
C ALA A 146 -2.55 -15.53 -0.19
N ASN A 147 -2.39 -16.85 -0.25
CA ASN A 147 -2.36 -17.70 0.95
C ASN A 147 -1.13 -17.44 1.81
N ALA A 148 0.05 -17.23 1.20
CA ALA A 148 1.28 -16.88 1.91
C ALA A 148 1.16 -15.53 2.61
N TYR A 149 0.57 -14.52 1.95
CA TYR A 149 0.28 -13.21 2.54
C TYR A 149 -0.68 -13.33 3.73
N ALA A 150 -1.79 -14.06 3.58
CA ALA A 150 -2.76 -14.27 4.66
C ALA A 150 -2.13 -14.98 5.87
N ALA A 151 -1.27 -15.98 5.63
CA ALA A 151 -0.53 -16.66 6.68
C ALA A 151 0.47 -15.72 7.37
N ALA A 152 1.18 -14.89 6.59
CA ALA A 152 2.09 -13.87 7.10
C ALA A 152 1.38 -12.86 7.98
N LEU A 153 0.24 -12.31 7.53
CA LEU A 153 -0.56 -11.35 8.28
C LEU A 153 -1.07 -11.94 9.59
N LYS A 154 -1.55 -13.18 9.57
CA LYS A 154 -1.98 -13.87 10.78
C LYS A 154 -0.83 -14.12 11.75
N GLY A 155 0.32 -14.58 11.23
CA GLY A 155 1.49 -14.91 12.05
C GLY A 155 2.21 -13.67 12.58
N LEU A 156 2.13 -12.56 11.88
CA LEU A 156 2.80 -11.31 12.26
C LEU A 156 2.40 -10.82 13.67
N ARG A 157 1.17 -11.09 14.10
CA ARG A 157 0.65 -10.70 15.43
C ARG A 157 1.41 -11.30 16.60
N THR A 158 1.98 -12.47 16.42
CA THR A 158 2.74 -13.20 17.45
C THR A 158 4.15 -13.55 16.97
N ALA A 159 4.66 -12.77 15.97
CA ALA A 159 5.93 -13.09 15.35
C ALA A 159 7.09 -12.95 16.32
N THR A 160 7.82 -14.04 16.45
CA THR A 160 9.16 -14.12 17.07
C THR A 160 10.18 -14.42 15.98
N ALA A 161 11.47 -14.39 16.28
CA ALA A 161 12.51 -14.76 15.32
C ALA A 161 12.25 -16.15 14.69
N ASP A 162 11.89 -17.13 15.53
CA ASP A 162 11.66 -18.51 15.07
C ASP A 162 10.42 -18.67 14.19
N SER A 163 9.37 -17.86 14.41
CA SER A 163 8.11 -17.96 13.66
C SER A 163 8.07 -17.06 12.43
N ALA A 164 8.75 -15.91 12.47
CA ALA A 164 8.75 -14.96 11.36
C ALA A 164 9.58 -15.44 10.16
N GLY A 165 10.72 -16.11 10.41
CA GLY A 165 11.59 -16.60 9.35
C GLY A 165 10.91 -17.52 8.34
N PRO A 166 10.22 -18.58 8.75
CA PRO A 166 9.45 -19.44 7.85
C PRO A 166 8.35 -18.70 7.07
N LEU A 167 7.63 -17.77 7.70
CA LEU A 167 6.60 -16.96 7.05
C LEU A 167 7.20 -16.03 5.99
N LEU A 168 8.32 -15.38 6.31
CA LEU A 168 9.07 -14.53 5.39
C LEU A 168 9.54 -15.32 4.17
N LYS A 169 10.13 -16.51 4.39
CA LYS A 169 10.58 -17.37 3.30
C LYS A 169 9.40 -17.76 2.39
N ASN A 170 8.30 -18.20 2.99
CA ASN A 170 7.12 -18.64 2.24
C ASN A 170 6.54 -17.54 1.36
N LEU A 171 6.44 -16.33 1.90
CA LEU A 171 5.94 -15.17 1.14
C LEU A 171 6.90 -14.76 0.02
N LYS A 172 8.21 -14.74 0.29
CA LYS A 172 9.24 -14.46 -0.74
C LYS A 172 9.19 -15.47 -1.88
N ASP A 173 9.14 -16.75 -1.56
CA ASP A 173 9.10 -17.83 -2.57
C ASP A 173 7.85 -17.69 -3.45
N ALA A 174 6.68 -17.48 -2.85
CA ALA A 174 5.43 -17.33 -3.58
C ALA A 174 5.38 -16.08 -4.48
N ILE A 175 5.99 -14.96 -4.03
CA ILE A 175 6.12 -13.74 -4.83
C ILE A 175 7.11 -13.98 -5.98
N ALA A 176 8.24 -14.65 -5.73
CA ALA A 176 9.23 -14.94 -6.75
C ALA A 176 8.66 -15.91 -7.82
N GLU A 177 7.90 -16.89 -7.42
CA GLU A 177 7.19 -17.79 -8.33
C GLU A 177 6.22 -17.02 -9.23
N TYR A 178 5.42 -16.11 -8.64
CA TYR A 178 4.53 -15.25 -9.40
C TYR A 178 5.29 -14.34 -10.38
N ALA A 179 6.38 -13.72 -9.95
CA ALA A 179 7.21 -12.86 -10.79
C ALA A 179 7.81 -13.63 -11.97
N ALA A 180 8.26 -14.87 -11.75
CA ALA A 180 8.77 -15.74 -12.81
C ALA A 180 7.69 -16.11 -13.85
N LEU A 181 6.43 -16.19 -13.43
CA LEU A 181 5.31 -16.38 -14.35
C LEU A 181 5.04 -15.16 -15.22
N LEU A 182 5.33 -13.95 -14.73
CA LEU A 182 5.17 -12.70 -15.48
C LEU A 182 6.34 -12.45 -16.45
N ASP A 183 7.56 -12.88 -16.10
CA ASP A 183 8.80 -12.59 -16.84
C ASP A 183 8.99 -13.42 -18.11
N GLY A 184 7.93 -13.96 -18.67
CA GLY A 184 7.96 -14.54 -20.00
C GLY A 184 8.08 -16.03 -20.07
N THR A 185 7.49 -16.74 -19.15
CA THR A 185 7.04 -18.08 -19.46
C THR A 185 6.03 -17.94 -20.59
N GLN A 186 6.44 -18.24 -21.81
CA GLN A 186 5.52 -18.38 -22.93
C GLN A 186 4.52 -19.48 -22.56
N TYR A 187 3.31 -19.08 -22.21
CA TYR A 187 2.23 -20.05 -22.08
C TYR A 187 1.87 -20.49 -23.48
N THR A 188 2.24 -21.71 -23.83
CA THR A 188 1.64 -22.38 -24.99
C THR A 188 0.20 -22.72 -24.59
N VAL A 189 -0.74 -21.87 -24.93
CA VAL A 189 -2.17 -22.19 -24.80
C VAL A 189 -2.50 -23.15 -25.93
N SER A 190 -2.47 -24.46 -25.68
CA SER A 190 -2.98 -25.45 -26.59
C SER A 190 -4.51 -25.48 -26.49
N ALA A 191 -5.19 -24.71 -27.33
CA ALA A 191 -6.62 -24.85 -27.52
C ALA A 191 -6.89 -25.97 -28.57
N THR A 192 -7.34 -27.14 -28.13
CA THR A 192 -7.78 -28.18 -29.04
C THR A 192 -9.29 -28.04 -29.21
N ALA A 193 -9.72 -27.50 -30.36
CA ALA A 193 -11.12 -27.54 -30.73
C ALA A 193 -11.46 -28.94 -31.26
N THR A 194 -12.50 -29.55 -30.69
CA THR A 194 -12.99 -30.84 -31.18
C THR A 194 -14.40 -30.69 -31.71
N GLN A 195 -14.65 -31.22 -32.88
CA GLN A 195 -16.00 -31.39 -33.45
C GLN A 195 -16.24 -32.88 -33.62
N ASN A 196 -17.29 -33.41 -33.01
CA ASN A 196 -17.63 -34.83 -33.02
C ASN A 196 -16.48 -35.73 -32.49
N GLY A 197 -15.72 -35.26 -31.51
CA GLY A 197 -14.63 -36.02 -30.90
C GLY A 197 -13.31 -36.04 -31.67
N ALA A 198 -13.22 -35.36 -32.82
CA ALA A 198 -11.99 -35.21 -33.58
C ALA A 198 -11.42 -33.79 -33.46
N ALA A 199 -10.10 -33.67 -33.39
CA ALA A 199 -9.43 -32.34 -33.41
C ALA A 199 -9.67 -31.67 -34.76
N VAL A 200 -10.21 -30.44 -34.75
CA VAL A 200 -10.60 -29.71 -35.99
C VAL A 200 -9.73 -28.50 -36.32
N ALA A 201 -8.82 -28.13 -35.47
CA ALA A 201 -7.91 -27.03 -35.75
C ALA A 201 -6.55 -27.25 -35.12
N GLU A 202 -5.49 -26.77 -35.78
CA GLU A 202 -4.20 -26.64 -35.18
C GLU A 202 -4.24 -25.49 -34.15
N PRO A 203 -3.40 -25.56 -33.08
CA PRO A 203 -3.36 -24.49 -32.07
C PRO A 203 -3.04 -23.14 -32.72
N VAL A 204 -3.89 -22.16 -32.47
CA VAL A 204 -3.62 -20.78 -32.84
C VAL A 204 -2.64 -20.25 -31.80
N ILE A 205 -1.42 -19.93 -32.25
CA ILE A 205 -0.36 -19.32 -31.43
C ILE A 205 -0.65 -17.84 -31.25
#